data_c9a63e419b69d7831172c3618b70d624
#
_entry.id   c9a63e419b69d7831172c3618b70d624
#
_cell.length_a   1.000
_cell.length_b   1.000
_cell.length_c   1.000
_cell.angle_alpha   90.00
_cell.angle_beta   90.00
_cell.angle_gamma   90.00
#
_symmetry.space_group_name_H-M   'P 1'
#
loop_
_entity.id
_entity.type
_entity.pdbx_description
1 polymer ?
#
loop_
_entity_poly.entity_id
_entity_poly.type
_entity_poly.pdbx_seq_one_letter_code
_entity_poly.pdbx_strand_id
1 'polypeptide(L)'
;MFLGREQELRSLGELLDKPTASLVACRGRRRIGKSTLFKEFSRREGLRFIMIEGLGPRKGQTDADQIRNFGERLFAQTRGRSHGLPKTWMEAFQKLGERIPAKERTLVLLDEISWMGRHNPDFPGLLKNGWDDYLKVHDNLILAVCGSVSAWIRKNLLDSATFGGRFSRDIVLKELPLDLCMRFWGDRCDDLQTRDLIDVLSVTGGVPRYLEEINPSLSASENVRRMCFTSDGPLFKDFSALFSEVFGDNAKVKGDVLRALTGRSLTLSEISDALGVDRGGSLSENLDELVEAGFVSKDVVLNPRTWRKSRNVRYRLCDNYARFYLKYVEPNIEEIRDGKFEFEQIPELKNWQTIMGLAFENLVLNHVLDFKDALHLGGAQIRAAAPFSKSGKGGVQIDLLIQTDDAMYVVEVKRRKQIDAGIIDEVKEKVGALRKPRGMSIRKGVIYEGELSPSVKRSGYFDALVDIGRFMRGMR
;
A
#
# COMPACT_ATOMS: atom_id res chain seq x y z
N MET A 1 4.28 -18.53 1.40
CA MET A 1 4.97 -18.42 0.08
C MET A 1 5.55 -17.01 -0.04
N PHE A 2 6.80 -16.81 -0.53
CA PHE A 2 7.35 -15.49 -0.85
C PHE A 2 7.28 -15.26 -2.36
N LEU A 3 6.66 -14.17 -2.78
CA LEU A 3 6.44 -13.85 -4.20
C LEU A 3 6.88 -12.42 -4.51
N GLY A 4 7.53 -12.24 -5.65
CA GLY A 4 7.96 -10.93 -6.14
C GLY A 4 9.06 -10.31 -5.29
N ARG A 5 9.10 -8.98 -5.26
CA ARG A 5 10.07 -8.16 -4.52
C ARG A 5 11.51 -8.25 -5.06
N GLU A 6 11.66 -8.66 -6.31
CA GLU A 6 12.98 -8.83 -6.92
C GLU A 6 13.76 -7.51 -7.05
N GLN A 7 13.04 -6.39 -7.17
CA GLN A 7 13.65 -5.07 -7.20
C GLN A 7 14.18 -4.68 -5.82
N GLU A 8 13.38 -4.90 -4.78
CA GLU A 8 13.75 -4.61 -3.40
C GLU A 8 14.88 -5.52 -2.94
N LEU A 9 14.84 -6.82 -3.28
CA LEU A 9 15.90 -7.77 -2.99
C LEU A 9 17.22 -7.40 -3.68
N ARG A 10 17.18 -6.99 -4.95
CA ARG A 10 18.37 -6.46 -5.66
C ARG A 10 18.93 -5.23 -4.98
N SER A 11 18.07 -4.28 -4.63
CA SER A 11 18.49 -3.05 -3.95
C SER A 11 19.15 -3.32 -2.58
N LEU A 12 18.69 -4.36 -1.87
CA LEU A 12 19.34 -4.84 -0.65
C LEU A 12 20.65 -5.56 -0.96
N GLY A 13 20.69 -6.36 -2.03
CA GLY A 13 21.90 -7.08 -2.47
C GLY A 13 23.08 -6.15 -2.76
N GLU A 14 22.83 -4.99 -3.40
CA GLU A 14 23.85 -3.97 -3.64
C GLU A 14 24.53 -3.45 -2.35
N LEU A 15 23.91 -3.61 -1.19
CA LEU A 15 24.50 -3.22 0.10
C LEU A 15 25.54 -4.21 0.59
N LEU A 16 25.54 -5.44 0.08
CA LEU A 16 26.55 -6.45 0.44
C LEU A 16 27.93 -6.11 -0.12
N ASP A 17 27.99 -5.35 -1.22
CA ASP A 17 29.24 -4.93 -1.85
C ASP A 17 29.85 -3.68 -1.20
N LYS A 18 29.15 -3.04 -0.26
CA LYS A 18 29.67 -1.86 0.42
C LYS A 18 30.72 -2.24 1.46
N PRO A 19 31.82 -1.48 1.55
CA PRO A 19 32.86 -1.66 2.56
C PRO A 19 32.51 -1.03 3.91
N THR A 20 31.29 -0.61 4.12
CA THR A 20 30.81 0.07 5.34
C THR A 20 29.42 -0.42 5.74
N ALA A 21 29.11 -0.28 7.02
CA ALA A 21 27.77 -0.55 7.52
C ALA A 21 26.67 0.21 6.74
N SER A 22 25.53 -0.40 6.61
CA SER A 22 24.38 0.18 5.91
C SER A 22 23.17 0.30 6.83
N LEU A 23 22.51 1.47 6.79
CA LEU A 23 21.26 1.72 7.48
C LEU A 23 20.12 1.79 6.46
N VAL A 24 19.07 1.00 6.67
CA VAL A 24 17.94 0.86 5.74
C VAL A 24 16.63 1.19 6.45
N ALA A 25 15.80 2.04 5.87
CA ALA A 25 14.42 2.19 6.27
C ALA A 25 13.51 1.38 5.33
N CYS A 26 12.53 0.67 5.92
CA CYS A 26 11.50 0.00 5.14
C CYS A 26 10.12 0.35 5.71
N ARG A 27 9.28 0.94 4.87
CA ARG A 27 7.95 1.39 5.23
C ARG A 27 6.91 0.90 4.24
N GLY A 28 5.67 1.02 4.59
CA GLY A 28 4.54 0.54 3.83
C GLY A 28 3.46 0.03 4.75
N ARG A 29 2.28 -0.17 4.17
CA ARG A 29 1.10 -0.58 4.93
C ARG A 29 1.38 -1.85 5.77
N ARG A 30 0.59 -2.04 6.82
CA ARG A 30 0.61 -3.28 7.59
C ARG A 30 0.25 -4.48 6.71
N ARG A 31 0.85 -5.65 6.99
CA ARG A 31 0.61 -6.91 6.27
C ARG A 31 1.13 -6.98 4.84
N ILE A 32 1.91 -5.97 4.42
CA ILE A 32 2.51 -5.90 3.08
C ILE A 32 3.78 -6.76 2.93
N GLY A 33 4.27 -7.37 4.01
CA GLY A 33 5.42 -8.28 3.98
C GLY A 33 6.78 -7.63 4.28
N LYS A 34 6.83 -6.49 5.04
CA LYS A 34 8.11 -5.84 5.40
C LYS A 34 9.10 -6.78 6.07
N SER A 35 8.73 -7.39 7.19
CA SER A 35 9.58 -8.31 7.94
C SER A 35 9.90 -9.58 7.12
N THR A 36 8.97 -10.03 6.30
CA THR A 36 9.14 -11.19 5.41
C THR A 36 10.20 -10.93 4.34
N LEU A 37 10.27 -9.69 3.80
CA LEU A 37 11.31 -9.29 2.84
C LEU A 37 12.72 -9.49 3.43
N PHE A 38 12.96 -9.00 4.64
CA PHE A 38 14.26 -9.11 5.29
C PHE A 38 14.61 -10.55 5.69
N LYS A 39 13.63 -11.32 6.16
CA LYS A 39 13.80 -12.75 6.43
C LYS A 39 14.20 -13.51 5.17
N GLU A 40 13.51 -13.27 4.07
CA GLU A 40 13.81 -13.91 2.79
C GLU A 40 15.15 -13.47 2.21
N PHE A 41 15.48 -12.18 2.28
CA PHE A 41 16.77 -11.66 1.88
C PHE A 41 17.92 -12.32 2.67
N SER A 42 17.78 -12.36 4.01
CA SER A 42 18.79 -13.02 4.85
C SER A 42 18.96 -14.51 4.50
N ARG A 43 17.85 -15.21 4.25
CA ARG A 43 17.88 -16.62 3.86
C ARG A 43 18.56 -16.88 2.50
N ARG A 44 18.26 -16.02 1.50
CA ARG A 44 18.87 -16.14 0.15
C ARG A 44 20.36 -15.89 0.17
N GLU A 45 20.80 -14.88 0.91
CA GLU A 45 22.19 -14.45 0.96
C GLU A 45 23.01 -15.14 2.07
N GLY A 46 22.40 -16.03 2.86
CA GLY A 46 23.08 -16.74 3.94
C GLY A 46 23.57 -15.84 5.06
N LEU A 47 22.86 -14.74 5.34
CA LEU A 47 23.25 -13.77 6.35
C LEU A 47 22.86 -14.25 7.77
N ARG A 48 23.67 -13.89 8.76
CA ARG A 48 23.22 -13.94 10.14
C ARG A 48 22.05 -12.96 10.33
N PHE A 49 20.93 -13.43 10.87
CA PHE A 49 19.74 -12.63 11.04
C PHE A 49 19.37 -12.46 12.52
N ILE A 50 19.19 -11.21 12.94
CA ILE A 50 18.71 -10.84 14.28
C ILE A 50 17.49 -9.95 14.09
N MET A 51 16.35 -10.35 14.67
CA MET A 51 15.12 -9.57 14.57
C MET A 51 14.63 -9.19 15.96
N ILE A 52 14.55 -7.89 16.20
CA ILE A 52 14.01 -7.32 17.43
C ILE A 52 12.75 -6.54 17.09
N GLU A 53 11.62 -6.99 17.59
CA GLU A 53 10.32 -6.37 17.36
C GLU A 53 9.91 -5.59 18.59
N GLY A 54 9.41 -4.35 18.42
CA GLY A 54 8.84 -3.54 19.48
C GLY A 54 7.58 -4.18 20.07
N LEU A 55 7.31 -3.93 21.33
CA LEU A 55 6.05 -4.35 21.97
C LEU A 55 4.90 -3.49 21.44
N GLY A 56 3.82 -4.14 21.00
CA GLY A 56 2.60 -3.46 20.61
C GLY A 56 2.00 -2.60 21.73
N PRO A 57 1.27 -1.54 21.39
CA PRO A 57 0.74 -0.59 22.36
C PRO A 57 -0.21 -1.26 23.36
N ARG A 58 0.00 -1.04 24.65
CA ARG A 58 -0.90 -1.46 25.73
C ARG A 58 -0.96 -0.40 26.82
N LYS A 59 -2.07 -0.33 27.54
CA LYS A 59 -2.25 0.61 28.66
C LYS A 59 -1.18 0.38 29.74
N GLY A 60 -0.54 1.43 30.22
CA GLY A 60 0.48 1.40 31.26
C GLY A 60 1.86 0.89 30.80
N GLN A 61 2.07 0.67 29.51
CA GLN A 61 3.39 0.34 28.97
C GLN A 61 4.35 1.51 29.08
N THR A 62 5.61 1.22 29.39
CA THR A 62 6.66 2.22 29.61
C THR A 62 7.83 2.03 28.64
N ASP A 63 8.72 3.01 28.57
CA ASP A 63 9.98 2.92 27.83
C ASP A 63 10.88 1.78 28.37
N ALA A 64 10.90 1.60 29.70
CA ALA A 64 11.63 0.50 30.33
C ALA A 64 11.15 -0.90 29.89
N ASP A 65 9.84 -1.06 29.62
CA ASP A 65 9.31 -2.31 29.07
C ASP A 65 9.84 -2.60 27.66
N GLN A 66 9.96 -1.57 26.82
CA GLN A 66 10.54 -1.69 25.49
C GLN A 66 12.03 -2.04 25.54
N ILE A 67 12.79 -1.38 26.41
CA ILE A 67 14.23 -1.65 26.61
C ILE A 67 14.43 -3.08 27.09
N ARG A 68 13.66 -3.53 28.04
CA ARG A 68 13.71 -4.91 28.54
C ARG A 68 13.41 -5.92 27.45
N ASN A 69 12.33 -5.72 26.70
CA ASN A 69 11.96 -6.57 25.55
C ASN A 69 13.08 -6.63 24.50
N PHE A 70 13.69 -5.49 24.19
CA PHE A 70 14.83 -5.44 23.29
C PHE A 70 15.98 -6.36 23.76
N GLY A 71 16.36 -6.27 25.02
CA GLY A 71 17.39 -7.11 25.60
C GLY A 71 17.02 -8.60 25.61
N GLU A 72 15.81 -8.96 26.01
CA GLU A 72 15.33 -10.34 26.02
C GLU A 72 15.34 -10.95 24.61
N ARG A 73 14.83 -10.24 23.59
CA ARG A 73 14.82 -10.71 22.20
C ARG A 73 16.22 -10.83 21.63
N LEU A 74 17.12 -9.90 21.95
CA LEU A 74 18.52 -9.96 21.55
C LEU A 74 19.21 -11.20 22.11
N PHE A 75 19.07 -11.45 23.41
CA PHE A 75 19.72 -12.57 24.07
C PHE A 75 19.15 -13.92 23.65
N ALA A 76 17.85 -14.00 23.36
CA ALA A 76 17.23 -15.22 22.86
C ALA A 76 17.78 -15.67 21.48
N GLN A 77 18.25 -14.73 20.66
CA GLN A 77 18.74 -14.99 19.30
C GLN A 77 20.27 -15.04 19.20
N THR A 78 20.97 -14.63 20.23
CA THR A 78 22.44 -14.57 20.23
C THR A 78 23.06 -15.44 21.30
N ARG A 79 24.06 -16.26 20.96
CA ARG A 79 24.81 -17.04 21.91
C ARG A 79 25.74 -16.13 22.71
N GLY A 80 25.89 -16.39 24.01
CA GLY A 80 26.82 -15.70 24.88
C GLY A 80 26.29 -15.53 26.31
N ARG A 81 27.18 -15.22 27.28
CA ARG A 81 26.76 -14.96 28.67
C ARG A 81 25.97 -13.66 28.74
N SER A 82 24.78 -13.71 29.36
CA SER A 82 23.99 -12.53 29.65
C SER A 82 24.71 -11.72 30.75
N HIS A 83 25.15 -10.52 30.43
CA HIS A 83 25.68 -9.55 31.39
C HIS A 83 24.55 -8.62 31.88
N GLY A 84 23.37 -9.18 32.19
CA GLY A 84 22.18 -8.45 32.60
C GLY A 84 21.41 -7.78 31.42
N LEU A 85 20.14 -7.54 31.63
CA LEU A 85 19.30 -6.83 30.68
C LEU A 85 19.69 -5.34 30.61
N PRO A 86 19.59 -4.69 29.43
CA PRO A 86 19.85 -3.26 29.31
C PRO A 86 18.84 -2.46 30.15
N LYS A 87 19.29 -1.37 30.73
CA LYS A 87 18.46 -0.42 31.49
C LYS A 87 18.17 0.86 30.71
N THR A 88 18.97 1.15 29.69
CA THR A 88 18.84 2.31 28.81
C THR A 88 18.93 1.89 27.33
N TRP A 89 18.45 2.72 26.44
CA TRP A 89 18.59 2.48 25.01
C TRP A 89 20.05 2.45 24.57
N MET A 90 20.92 3.29 25.15
CA MET A 90 22.35 3.28 24.81
C MET A 90 22.99 1.96 25.20
N GLU A 91 22.68 1.41 26.40
CA GLU A 91 23.12 0.06 26.77
C GLU A 91 22.56 -1.03 25.83
N ALA A 92 21.32 -0.88 25.38
CA ALA A 92 20.69 -1.82 24.46
C ALA A 92 21.43 -1.85 23.11
N PHE A 93 21.77 -0.68 22.55
CA PHE A 93 22.53 -0.58 21.30
C PHE A 93 23.99 -1.02 21.46
N GLN A 94 24.62 -0.71 22.57
CA GLN A 94 25.96 -1.22 22.88
C GLN A 94 25.97 -2.76 22.91
N LYS A 95 25.04 -3.38 23.67
CA LYS A 95 24.89 -4.83 23.73
C LYS A 95 24.59 -5.46 22.37
N LEU A 96 23.82 -4.80 21.52
CA LEU A 96 23.60 -5.24 20.14
C LEU A 96 24.93 -5.24 19.35
N GLY A 97 25.70 -4.16 19.40
CA GLY A 97 27.03 -4.07 18.76
C GLY A 97 27.97 -5.19 19.20
N GLU A 98 28.07 -5.46 20.50
CA GLU A 98 28.89 -6.56 21.07
C GLU A 98 28.48 -7.96 20.54
N ARG A 99 27.30 -8.12 19.95
CA ARG A 99 26.76 -9.38 19.40
C ARG A 99 26.91 -9.52 17.90
N ILE A 100 27.45 -8.52 17.22
CA ILE A 100 27.73 -8.57 15.79
C ILE A 100 29.10 -9.22 15.57
N PRO A 101 29.18 -10.39 14.93
CA PRO A 101 30.45 -11.07 14.71
C PRO A 101 31.26 -10.33 13.64
N ALA A 102 32.55 -10.19 13.85
CA ALA A 102 33.46 -9.44 12.94
C ALA A 102 33.58 -10.06 11.52
N LYS A 103 33.36 -11.36 11.38
CA LYS A 103 33.63 -12.09 10.12
C LYS A 103 32.38 -12.56 9.37
N GLU A 104 31.21 -12.34 9.92
CA GLU A 104 29.94 -12.82 9.35
C GLU A 104 29.03 -11.65 9.00
N ARG A 105 28.59 -11.57 7.75
CA ARG A 105 27.61 -10.55 7.33
C ARG A 105 26.35 -10.71 8.17
N THR A 106 25.93 -9.62 8.80
CA THR A 106 24.82 -9.63 9.75
C THR A 106 23.74 -8.64 9.31
N LEU A 107 22.53 -9.11 9.22
CA LEU A 107 21.33 -8.30 9.05
C LEU A 107 20.58 -8.20 10.38
N VAL A 108 20.49 -7.01 10.92
CA VAL A 108 19.66 -6.71 12.10
C VAL A 108 18.39 -6.00 11.63
N LEU A 109 17.23 -6.51 12.02
CA LEU A 109 15.93 -5.89 11.78
C LEU A 109 15.34 -5.40 13.09
N LEU A 110 15.15 -4.08 13.21
CA LEU A 110 14.34 -3.46 14.25
C LEU A 110 12.93 -3.28 13.68
N ASP A 111 12.05 -4.23 14.03
CA ASP A 111 10.67 -4.25 13.52
C ASP A 111 9.74 -3.47 14.44
N GLU A 112 8.75 -2.81 13.87
CA GLU A 112 7.83 -1.90 14.55
C GLU A 112 8.57 -0.84 15.40
N ILE A 113 9.56 -0.19 14.76
CA ILE A 113 10.43 0.82 15.38
C ILE A 113 9.65 1.98 16.03
N SER A 114 8.48 2.33 15.48
CA SER A 114 7.59 3.34 16.03
C SER A 114 7.03 2.97 17.39
N TRP A 115 6.87 1.68 17.69
CA TRP A 115 6.45 1.22 19.02
C TRP A 115 7.59 1.31 20.03
N MET A 116 8.84 1.04 19.59
CA MET A 116 10.01 1.21 20.45
C MET A 116 10.15 2.64 20.94
N GLY A 117 9.96 3.63 20.05
CA GLY A 117 10.07 5.05 20.36
C GLY A 117 8.81 5.72 20.91
N ARG A 118 7.69 4.98 21.08
CA ARG A 118 6.38 5.58 21.39
C ARG A 118 6.36 6.40 22.67
N HIS A 119 7.05 5.90 23.71
CA HIS A 119 7.03 6.48 25.06
C HIS A 119 8.26 7.34 25.35
N ASN A 120 9.12 7.56 24.36
CA ASN A 120 10.36 8.31 24.51
C ASN A 120 10.58 9.25 23.31
N PRO A 121 10.28 10.55 23.46
CA PRO A 121 10.47 11.50 22.37
C PRO A 121 11.94 11.64 21.94
N ASP A 122 12.89 11.29 22.80
CA ASP A 122 14.33 11.34 22.52
C ASP A 122 14.84 10.07 21.80
N PHE A 123 13.99 9.03 21.65
CA PHE A 123 14.38 7.76 21.06
C PHE A 123 15.03 7.90 19.66
N PRO A 124 14.57 8.76 18.75
CA PRO A 124 15.26 8.96 17.47
C PRO A 124 16.71 9.42 17.63
N GLY A 125 16.96 10.36 18.57
CA GLY A 125 18.29 10.82 18.91
C GLY A 125 19.15 9.73 19.52
N LEU A 126 18.58 8.92 20.43
CA LEU A 126 19.26 7.78 21.03
C LEU A 126 19.60 6.71 20.01
N LEU A 127 18.69 6.40 19.09
CA LEU A 127 18.96 5.46 17.99
C LEU A 127 20.08 5.97 17.08
N LYS A 128 20.10 7.26 16.75
CA LYS A 128 21.18 7.89 15.99
C LYS A 128 22.53 7.76 16.72
N ASN A 129 22.58 8.07 18.03
CA ASN A 129 23.79 7.94 18.81
C ASN A 129 24.23 6.47 18.89
N GLY A 130 23.31 5.54 19.16
CA GLY A 130 23.62 4.11 19.14
C GLY A 130 24.16 3.61 17.79
N TRP A 131 23.61 4.14 16.68
CA TRP A 131 24.14 3.88 15.35
C TRP A 131 25.58 4.42 15.20
N ASP A 132 25.79 5.68 15.54
CA ASP A 132 27.09 6.34 15.37
C ASP A 132 28.18 5.76 16.29
N ASP A 133 27.85 5.42 17.53
CA ASP A 133 28.82 5.01 18.56
C ASP A 133 29.11 3.50 18.57
N TYR A 134 28.10 2.67 18.28
CA TYR A 134 28.23 1.21 18.50
C TYR A 134 27.97 0.35 17.27
N LEU A 135 27.18 0.80 16.30
CA LEU A 135 26.71 -0.09 15.23
C LEU A 135 27.43 0.12 13.91
N LYS A 136 27.63 1.36 13.47
CA LYS A 136 28.27 1.67 12.18
C LYS A 136 29.77 1.27 12.10
N VAL A 137 30.38 0.95 13.21
CA VAL A 137 31.77 0.46 13.28
C VAL A 137 31.92 -0.97 12.75
N HIS A 138 30.81 -1.69 12.57
CA HIS A 138 30.78 -3.03 12.02
C HIS A 138 30.51 -2.96 10.51
N ASP A 139 31.54 -2.97 9.70
CA ASP A 139 31.45 -2.85 8.23
C ASP A 139 30.59 -3.94 7.57
N ASN A 140 30.41 -5.05 8.25
CA ASN A 140 29.58 -6.20 7.84
C ASN A 140 28.11 -6.12 8.27
N LEU A 141 27.66 -4.98 8.84
CA LEU A 141 26.31 -4.79 9.33
C LEU A 141 25.39 -4.15 8.29
N ILE A 142 24.20 -4.74 8.13
CA ILE A 142 23.03 -4.05 7.59
C ILE A 142 22.03 -3.91 8.74
N LEU A 143 21.76 -2.68 9.19
CA LEU A 143 20.70 -2.37 10.14
C LEU A 143 19.46 -1.91 9.38
N ALA A 144 18.40 -2.68 9.46
CA ALA A 144 17.11 -2.32 8.89
C ALA A 144 16.14 -1.89 9.99
N VAL A 145 15.45 -0.77 9.78
CA VAL A 145 14.35 -0.31 10.63
C VAL A 145 13.06 -0.36 9.83
N CYS A 146 12.01 -0.96 10.38
CA CYS A 146 10.71 -0.98 9.73
C CYS A 146 9.57 -0.80 10.72
N GLY A 147 8.38 -0.47 10.20
CA GLY A 147 7.18 -0.35 11.00
C GLY A 147 5.95 -0.05 10.15
N SER A 148 4.79 -0.28 10.75
CA SER A 148 3.48 -0.04 10.15
C SER A 148 3.09 1.44 10.16
N VAL A 149 3.62 2.23 11.10
CA VAL A 149 3.37 3.67 11.19
C VAL A 149 4.41 4.42 10.34
N SER A 150 4.20 4.38 9.00
CA SER A 150 5.13 4.98 8.02
C SER A 150 5.36 6.48 8.25
N ALA A 151 4.35 7.20 8.69
CA ALA A 151 4.44 8.64 9.02
C ALA A 151 5.44 8.90 10.16
N TRP A 152 5.50 8.03 11.18
CA TRP A 152 6.47 8.15 12.27
C TRP A 152 7.91 7.97 11.77
N ILE A 153 8.17 6.95 10.95
CA ILE A 153 9.49 6.69 10.36
C ILE A 153 9.92 7.88 9.52
N ARG A 154 9.02 8.39 8.68
CA ARG A 154 9.31 9.53 7.83
C ARG A 154 9.66 10.76 8.65
N LYS A 155 8.76 11.18 9.56
CA LYS A 155 8.92 12.40 10.37
C LYS A 155 10.14 12.34 11.29
N ASN A 156 10.36 11.22 11.97
CA ASN A 156 11.34 11.12 13.05
C ASN A 156 12.72 10.62 12.59
N LEU A 157 12.78 9.90 11.46
CA LEU A 157 14.01 9.32 10.97
C LEU A 157 14.43 9.92 9.60
N LEU A 158 13.61 9.77 8.55
CA LEU A 158 14.01 10.11 7.18
C LEU A 158 14.09 11.63 6.93
N ASP A 159 13.06 12.37 7.33
CA ASP A 159 12.99 13.83 7.15
C ASP A 159 13.66 14.59 8.33
N SER A 160 14.15 13.87 9.33
CA SER A 160 14.81 14.46 10.49
C SER A 160 16.23 14.91 10.16
N ALA A 161 16.58 16.14 10.50
CA ALA A 161 17.96 16.64 10.41
C ALA A 161 18.95 15.77 11.20
N THR A 162 18.49 15.09 12.25
CA THR A 162 19.28 14.19 13.09
C THR A 162 19.87 13.01 12.31
N PHE A 163 19.11 12.47 11.33
CA PHE A 163 19.54 11.34 10.49
C PHE A 163 20.02 11.75 9.10
N GLY A 164 20.12 13.03 8.78
CA GLY A 164 20.46 13.52 7.45
C GLY A 164 21.59 12.72 6.77
N GLY A 165 21.29 12.09 5.63
CA GLY A 165 22.25 11.35 4.80
C GLY A 165 22.73 9.99 5.35
N ARG A 166 22.22 9.50 6.50
CA ARG A 166 22.67 8.21 7.08
C ARG A 166 22.00 6.99 6.44
N PHE A 167 20.78 7.14 5.95
CA PHE A 167 20.08 6.03 5.32
C PHE A 167 20.67 5.70 3.94
N SER A 168 21.11 4.46 3.80
CA SER A 168 21.60 3.91 2.52
C SER A 168 20.46 3.64 1.55
N ARG A 169 19.27 3.26 2.07
CA ARG A 169 18.06 2.99 1.29
C ARG A 169 16.80 3.37 2.08
N ASP A 170 15.79 3.86 1.37
CA ASP A 170 14.39 3.99 1.82
C ASP A 170 13.53 3.11 0.91
N ILE A 171 13.06 1.98 1.42
CA ILE A 171 12.26 1.00 0.70
C ILE A 171 10.79 1.21 1.05
N VAL A 172 9.97 1.48 0.04
CA VAL A 172 8.51 1.61 0.21
C VAL A 172 7.83 0.41 -0.41
N LEU A 173 7.37 -0.53 0.43
CA LEU A 173 6.64 -1.69 -0.06
C LEU A 173 5.20 -1.31 -0.41
N LYS A 174 4.82 -1.61 -1.65
CA LYS A 174 3.46 -1.49 -2.18
C LYS A 174 2.79 -2.85 -2.26
N GLU A 175 1.54 -2.88 -2.68
CA GLU A 175 0.83 -4.12 -3.04
C GLU A 175 1.62 -4.94 -4.06
N LEU A 176 1.38 -6.25 -4.10
CA LEU A 176 1.98 -7.10 -5.13
C LEU A 176 1.41 -6.75 -6.50
N PRO A 177 2.22 -6.80 -7.57
CA PRO A 177 1.73 -6.72 -8.94
C PRO A 177 0.59 -7.71 -9.22
N LEU A 178 -0.36 -7.32 -10.07
CA LEU A 178 -1.58 -8.10 -10.30
C LEU A 178 -1.30 -9.50 -10.87
N ASP A 179 -0.30 -9.64 -11.73
CA ASP A 179 0.14 -10.94 -12.28
C ASP A 179 0.71 -11.87 -11.19
N LEU A 180 1.39 -11.32 -10.18
CA LEU A 180 1.88 -12.09 -9.05
C LEU A 180 0.77 -12.46 -8.07
N CYS A 181 -0.27 -11.66 -7.94
CA CYS A 181 -1.44 -12.00 -7.13
C CYS A 181 -2.11 -13.30 -7.61
N MET A 182 -2.08 -13.56 -8.91
CA MET A 182 -2.66 -14.79 -9.49
C MET A 182 -2.05 -16.07 -8.94
N ARG A 183 -0.79 -16.04 -8.55
CA ARG A 183 -0.08 -17.22 -8.04
C ARG A 183 -0.62 -17.78 -6.72
N PHE A 184 -1.45 -17.01 -6.01
CA PHE A 184 -2.13 -17.49 -4.80
C PHE A 184 -3.26 -18.48 -5.10
N TRP A 185 -3.73 -18.56 -6.35
CA TRP A 185 -4.67 -19.60 -6.80
C TRP A 185 -3.98 -20.86 -7.32
N GLY A 186 -2.62 -20.85 -7.45
CA GLY A 186 -1.86 -21.96 -7.99
C GLY A 186 -2.32 -22.33 -9.40
N ASP A 187 -2.32 -23.64 -9.70
CA ASP A 187 -2.69 -24.18 -11.02
C ASP A 187 -4.15 -23.91 -11.39
N ARG A 188 -5.00 -23.56 -10.42
CA ARG A 188 -6.42 -23.26 -10.68
C ARG A 188 -6.66 -21.86 -11.29
N CYS A 189 -5.64 -21.01 -11.32
CA CYS A 189 -5.76 -19.65 -11.87
C CYS A 189 -6.31 -19.64 -13.30
N ASP A 190 -5.91 -20.60 -14.13
CA ASP A 190 -6.28 -20.65 -15.54
C ASP A 190 -7.73 -21.14 -15.76
N ASP A 191 -8.26 -21.93 -14.81
CA ASP A 191 -9.62 -22.47 -14.86
C ASP A 191 -10.68 -21.46 -14.38
N LEU A 192 -10.27 -20.40 -13.66
CA LEU A 192 -11.19 -19.44 -13.07
C LEU A 192 -11.53 -18.30 -14.03
N GLN A 193 -12.77 -17.82 -13.93
CA GLN A 193 -13.16 -16.62 -14.66
C GLN A 193 -12.39 -15.40 -14.14
N THR A 194 -11.96 -14.52 -15.03
CA THR A 194 -11.31 -13.26 -14.68
C THR A 194 -12.11 -12.46 -13.66
N ARG A 195 -13.44 -12.49 -13.78
CA ARG A 195 -14.35 -11.79 -12.87
C ARG A 195 -14.21 -12.26 -11.44
N ASP A 196 -14.10 -13.57 -11.22
CA ASP A 196 -13.96 -14.16 -9.88
C ASP A 196 -12.64 -13.74 -9.22
N LEU A 197 -11.56 -13.73 -9.99
CA LEU A 197 -10.25 -13.27 -9.54
C LEU A 197 -10.29 -11.79 -9.12
N ILE A 198 -10.90 -10.95 -9.96
CA ILE A 198 -11.06 -9.51 -9.69
C ILE A 198 -11.99 -9.27 -8.49
N ASP A 199 -13.04 -10.07 -8.30
CA ASP A 199 -13.93 -9.93 -7.14
C ASP A 199 -13.17 -10.12 -5.83
N VAL A 200 -12.33 -11.14 -5.73
CA VAL A 200 -11.49 -11.36 -4.55
C VAL A 200 -10.47 -10.24 -4.40
N LEU A 201 -9.76 -9.85 -5.47
CA LEU A 201 -8.78 -8.75 -5.42
C LEU A 201 -9.42 -7.39 -5.11
N SER A 202 -10.70 -7.20 -5.50
CA SER A 202 -11.46 -6.00 -5.13
C SER A 202 -11.72 -5.89 -3.63
N VAL A 203 -11.58 -6.99 -2.88
CA VAL A 203 -11.67 -7.04 -1.42
C VAL A 203 -10.28 -7.03 -0.78
N THR A 204 -9.37 -7.89 -1.25
CA THR A 204 -8.05 -8.10 -0.61
C THR A 204 -7.00 -7.08 -1.03
N GLY A 205 -7.17 -6.42 -2.20
CA GLY A 205 -6.06 -5.76 -2.87
C GLY A 205 -4.93 -6.75 -3.20
N GLY A 206 -3.77 -6.25 -3.53
CA GLY A 206 -2.53 -7.03 -3.68
C GLY A 206 -1.77 -7.21 -2.36
N VAL A 207 -2.47 -7.33 -1.22
CA VAL A 207 -1.85 -7.48 0.11
C VAL A 207 -1.53 -8.95 0.39
N PRO A 208 -0.23 -9.34 0.47
CA PRO A 208 0.17 -10.74 0.57
C PRO A 208 -0.54 -11.52 1.66
N ARG A 209 -0.64 -10.95 2.87
CA ARG A 209 -1.28 -11.63 4.02
C ARG A 209 -2.75 -11.94 3.79
N TYR A 210 -3.47 -11.10 3.03
CA TYR A 210 -4.87 -11.35 2.70
C TYR A 210 -5.00 -12.38 1.59
N LEU A 211 -4.08 -12.35 0.64
CA LEU A 211 -4.03 -13.33 -0.45
C LEU A 211 -3.70 -14.74 0.05
N GLU A 212 -2.91 -14.87 1.13
CA GLU A 212 -2.64 -16.16 1.80
C GLU A 212 -3.89 -16.84 2.38
N GLU A 213 -4.97 -16.07 2.61
CA GLU A 213 -6.23 -16.60 3.12
C GLU A 213 -7.16 -17.14 2.01
N ILE A 214 -6.79 -16.98 0.74
CA ILE A 214 -7.60 -17.48 -0.37
C ILE A 214 -7.58 -19.00 -0.37
N ASN A 215 -8.77 -19.60 -0.49
CA ASN A 215 -8.90 -21.02 -0.81
C ASN A 215 -9.20 -21.18 -2.31
N PRO A 216 -8.25 -21.67 -3.11
CA PRO A 216 -8.43 -21.80 -4.55
C PRO A 216 -9.57 -22.74 -4.99
N SER A 217 -10.07 -23.58 -4.08
CA SER A 217 -11.15 -24.53 -4.37
C SER A 217 -12.54 -23.93 -4.20
N LEU A 218 -12.65 -22.72 -3.63
CA LEU A 218 -13.90 -22.03 -3.39
C LEU A 218 -14.18 -20.96 -4.46
N SER A 219 -15.44 -20.66 -4.69
CA SER A 219 -15.86 -19.51 -5.52
C SER A 219 -15.37 -18.18 -4.92
N ALA A 220 -15.40 -17.11 -5.71
CA ALA A 220 -15.11 -15.78 -5.24
C ALA A 220 -16.02 -15.35 -4.06
N SER A 221 -17.33 -15.55 -4.22
CA SER A 221 -18.32 -15.24 -3.18
C SER A 221 -18.08 -16.01 -1.89
N GLU A 222 -17.71 -17.30 -1.99
CA GLU A 222 -17.42 -18.14 -0.84
C GLU A 222 -16.13 -17.72 -0.12
N ASN A 223 -15.07 -17.37 -0.87
CA ASN A 223 -13.85 -16.81 -0.30
C ASN A 223 -14.14 -15.50 0.45
N VAL A 224 -14.89 -14.57 -0.17
CA VAL A 224 -15.29 -13.31 0.47
C VAL A 224 -16.14 -13.55 1.72
N ARG A 225 -17.12 -14.47 1.66
CA ARG A 225 -17.95 -14.83 2.81
C ARG A 225 -17.08 -15.32 3.97
N ARG A 226 -16.26 -16.34 3.72
CA ARG A 226 -15.37 -16.94 4.73
C ARG A 226 -14.40 -15.94 5.34
N MET A 227 -13.85 -15.04 4.54
CA MET A 227 -12.90 -14.06 5.04
C MET A 227 -13.54 -12.90 5.81
N CYS A 228 -14.70 -12.41 5.37
CA CYS A 228 -15.26 -11.15 5.82
C CYS A 228 -16.57 -11.26 6.60
N PHE A 229 -17.36 -12.34 6.38
CA PHE A 229 -18.74 -12.47 6.89
C PHE A 229 -18.94 -13.68 7.80
N THR A 230 -17.87 -14.16 8.42
CA THR A 230 -17.92 -15.15 9.52
C THR A 230 -17.28 -14.56 10.76
N SER A 231 -17.77 -14.95 11.93
CA SER A 231 -17.28 -14.41 13.24
C SER A 231 -15.81 -14.73 13.51
N ASP A 232 -15.25 -15.77 12.91
CA ASP A 232 -13.85 -16.18 12.95
C ASP A 232 -13.05 -15.73 11.73
N GLY A 233 -13.71 -15.11 10.75
CA GLY A 233 -13.11 -14.65 9.50
C GLY A 233 -11.90 -13.75 9.72
N PRO A 234 -10.79 -14.02 9.03
CA PRO A 234 -9.54 -13.28 9.23
C PRO A 234 -9.67 -11.79 8.93
N LEU A 235 -10.50 -11.41 7.96
CA LEU A 235 -10.73 -10.02 7.60
C LEU A 235 -11.90 -9.39 8.38
N PHE A 236 -12.74 -10.17 9.04
CA PHE A 236 -13.78 -9.65 9.92
C PHE A 236 -13.20 -8.93 11.15
N LYS A 237 -12.17 -9.52 11.78
CA LYS A 237 -11.56 -9.00 13.02
C LYS A 237 -10.44 -8.01 12.77
N ASP A 238 -9.84 -8.06 11.58
CA ASP A 238 -8.56 -7.43 11.31
C ASP A 238 -8.59 -5.91 11.30
N PHE A 239 -9.60 -5.30 10.68
CA PHE A 239 -9.62 -3.86 10.43
C PHE A 239 -9.59 -3.03 11.72
N SER A 240 -10.46 -3.35 12.68
CA SER A 240 -10.55 -2.59 13.94
C SER A 240 -9.26 -2.68 14.74
N ALA A 241 -8.65 -3.89 14.80
CA ALA A 241 -7.38 -4.09 15.47
C ALA A 241 -6.25 -3.31 14.80
N LEU A 242 -6.12 -3.46 13.48
CA LEU A 242 -5.12 -2.80 12.65
C LEU A 242 -5.23 -1.27 12.76
N PHE A 243 -6.45 -0.76 12.65
CA PHE A 243 -6.71 0.67 12.62
C PHE A 243 -6.41 1.34 13.96
N SER A 244 -6.85 0.70 15.06
CA SER A 244 -6.56 1.17 16.43
C SER A 244 -5.06 1.12 16.76
N GLU A 245 -4.36 0.10 16.27
CA GLU A 245 -2.93 -0.09 16.49
C GLU A 245 -2.08 0.94 15.75
N VAL A 246 -2.46 1.29 14.51
CA VAL A 246 -1.75 2.29 13.70
C VAL A 246 -2.01 3.70 14.20
N PHE A 247 -3.24 4.05 14.57
CA PHE A 247 -3.67 5.43 14.82
C PHE A 247 -3.98 5.75 16.28
N GLY A 248 -4.10 4.73 17.16
CA GLY A 248 -4.33 4.93 18.60
C GLY A 248 -5.53 5.84 18.88
N ASP A 249 -5.34 6.88 19.68
CA ASP A 249 -6.38 7.80 20.12
C ASP A 249 -7.04 8.59 18.96
N ASN A 250 -6.33 8.75 17.84
CA ASN A 250 -6.82 9.44 16.65
C ASN A 250 -7.59 8.52 15.69
N ALA A 251 -7.78 7.24 16.01
CA ALA A 251 -8.44 6.27 15.15
C ALA A 251 -9.86 6.68 14.77
N LYS A 252 -10.63 7.26 15.70
CA LYS A 252 -12.02 7.69 15.44
C LYS A 252 -12.11 8.72 14.32
N VAL A 253 -11.35 9.83 14.43
CA VAL A 253 -11.38 10.92 13.44
C VAL A 253 -10.92 10.42 12.07
N LYS A 254 -9.87 9.61 12.02
CA LYS A 254 -9.39 9.01 10.76
C LYS A 254 -10.39 8.03 10.18
N GLY A 255 -11.11 7.26 11.01
CA GLY A 255 -12.22 6.42 10.59
C GLY A 255 -13.35 7.21 9.92
N ASP A 256 -13.71 8.35 10.48
CA ASP A 256 -14.74 9.23 9.90
C ASP A 256 -14.30 9.78 8.53
N VAL A 257 -13.03 10.17 8.39
CA VAL A 257 -12.45 10.54 7.09
C VAL A 257 -12.57 9.41 6.07
N LEU A 258 -12.20 8.17 6.44
CA LEU A 258 -12.31 7.03 5.51
C LEU A 258 -13.76 6.73 5.14
N ARG A 259 -14.71 6.83 6.08
CA ARG A 259 -16.15 6.67 5.79
C ARG A 259 -16.64 7.68 4.77
N ALA A 260 -16.24 8.96 4.89
CA ALA A 260 -16.58 10.00 3.92
C ALA A 260 -16.04 9.68 2.51
N LEU A 261 -14.89 9.01 2.43
CA LEU A 261 -14.21 8.63 1.17
C LEU A 261 -14.67 7.29 0.57
N THR A 262 -15.55 6.53 1.24
CA THR A 262 -15.93 5.17 0.81
C THR A 262 -16.56 5.15 -0.58
N GLY A 263 -17.43 6.11 -0.90
CA GLY A 263 -18.22 6.15 -2.15
C GLY A 263 -17.63 7.02 -3.26
N ARG A 264 -16.67 7.88 -2.96
CA ARG A 264 -16.08 8.82 -3.94
C ARG A 264 -14.79 9.45 -3.46
N SER A 265 -14.02 10.02 -4.37
CA SER A 265 -12.89 10.89 -4.02
C SER A 265 -13.40 12.29 -3.66
N LEU A 266 -12.77 12.94 -2.68
CA LEU A 266 -13.14 14.27 -2.18
C LEU A 266 -11.92 15.20 -2.12
N THR A 267 -12.16 16.50 -2.27
CA THR A 267 -11.18 17.54 -1.92
C THR A 267 -11.13 17.75 -0.42
N LEU A 268 -10.10 18.45 0.08
CA LEU A 268 -9.99 18.83 1.49
C LEU A 268 -11.25 19.59 1.97
N SER A 269 -11.78 20.48 1.12
CA SER A 269 -13.02 21.24 1.41
C SER A 269 -14.21 20.30 1.56
N GLU A 270 -14.44 19.41 0.59
CA GLU A 270 -15.55 18.48 0.62
C GLU A 270 -15.48 17.51 1.81
N ILE A 271 -14.26 17.13 2.26
CA ILE A 271 -14.06 16.33 3.49
C ILE A 271 -14.42 17.15 4.73
N SER A 272 -13.92 18.37 4.83
CA SER A 272 -14.24 19.30 5.94
C SER A 272 -15.75 19.51 6.07
N ASP A 273 -16.43 19.77 4.95
CA ASP A 273 -17.87 19.98 4.89
C ASP A 273 -18.64 18.70 5.30
N ALA A 274 -18.19 17.52 4.84
CA ALA A 274 -18.82 16.23 5.18
C ALA A 274 -18.66 15.83 6.64
N LEU A 275 -17.57 16.25 7.30
CA LEU A 275 -17.31 15.93 8.70
C LEU A 275 -17.78 17.03 9.67
N GLY A 276 -18.16 18.19 9.16
CA GLY A 276 -18.53 19.36 9.99
C GLY A 276 -17.36 19.90 10.81
N VAL A 277 -16.12 19.81 10.29
CA VAL A 277 -14.90 20.29 10.96
C VAL A 277 -14.21 21.38 10.14
N ASP A 278 -13.41 22.22 10.81
CA ASP A 278 -12.66 23.26 10.14
C ASP A 278 -11.58 22.73 9.21
N ARG A 279 -11.29 23.47 8.12
CA ARG A 279 -10.18 23.21 7.18
C ARG A 279 -8.81 23.51 7.80
N GLY A 280 -8.61 23.17 9.07
CA GLY A 280 -7.39 23.47 9.80
C GLY A 280 -6.24 22.48 9.57
N GLY A 281 -5.09 22.79 10.21
CA GLY A 281 -3.89 21.95 10.16
C GLY A 281 -4.15 20.51 10.59
N SER A 282 -4.99 20.30 11.61
CA SER A 282 -5.32 18.96 12.14
C SER A 282 -5.97 18.04 11.10
N LEU A 283 -6.91 18.53 10.26
CA LEU A 283 -7.49 17.70 9.19
C LEU A 283 -6.46 17.33 8.13
N SER A 284 -5.59 18.29 7.76
CA SER A 284 -4.51 18.05 6.81
C SER A 284 -3.50 17.03 7.33
N GLU A 285 -3.10 17.12 8.59
CA GLU A 285 -2.21 16.17 9.25
C GLU A 285 -2.82 14.76 9.29
N ASN A 286 -4.11 14.64 9.66
CA ASN A 286 -4.81 13.36 9.64
C ASN A 286 -4.85 12.73 8.25
N LEU A 287 -5.06 13.54 7.19
CA LEU A 287 -5.02 13.07 5.81
C LEU A 287 -3.62 12.64 5.37
N ASP A 288 -2.58 13.41 5.71
CA ASP A 288 -1.21 13.06 5.37
C ASP A 288 -0.77 11.76 6.10
N GLU A 289 -1.19 11.54 7.36
CA GLU A 289 -0.96 10.28 8.06
C GLU A 289 -1.70 9.09 7.41
N LEU A 290 -2.95 9.29 6.96
CA LEU A 290 -3.70 8.27 6.21
C LEU A 290 -3.06 7.94 4.86
N VAL A 291 -2.48 8.95 4.19
CA VAL A 291 -1.72 8.75 2.94
C VAL A 291 -0.44 7.95 3.20
N GLU A 292 0.33 8.32 4.21
CA GLU A 292 1.56 7.60 4.57
C GLU A 292 1.29 6.16 5.04
N ALA A 293 0.14 5.92 5.69
CA ALA A 293 -0.28 4.59 6.09
C ALA A 293 -0.83 3.74 4.92
N GLY A 294 -1.05 4.34 3.74
CA GLY A 294 -1.51 3.65 2.55
C GLY A 294 -3.02 3.40 2.48
N PHE A 295 -3.82 4.06 3.32
CA PHE A 295 -5.29 3.98 3.24
C PHE A 295 -5.87 4.94 2.21
N VAL A 296 -5.26 6.12 2.08
CA VAL A 296 -5.72 7.21 1.21
C VAL A 296 -4.65 7.53 0.18
N SER A 297 -5.08 7.78 -1.06
CA SER A 297 -4.25 8.36 -2.10
C SER A 297 -4.50 9.86 -2.19
N LYS A 298 -3.42 10.63 -2.34
CA LYS A 298 -3.47 12.06 -2.64
C LYS A 298 -3.27 12.24 -4.14
N ASP A 299 -4.37 12.28 -4.86
CA ASP A 299 -4.37 12.30 -6.32
C ASP A 299 -4.11 13.73 -6.82
N VAL A 300 -3.00 13.91 -7.52
CA VAL A 300 -2.54 15.20 -8.06
C VAL A 300 -2.19 15.02 -9.53
N VAL A 301 -2.80 15.83 -10.37
CA VAL A 301 -2.47 15.93 -11.79
C VAL A 301 -1.83 17.29 -12.09
N LEU A 302 -1.10 17.36 -13.21
CA LEU A 302 -0.72 18.65 -13.77
C LEU A 302 -1.94 19.29 -14.43
N ASN A 303 -2.11 20.60 -14.25
CA ASN A 303 -3.15 21.33 -14.97
C ASN A 303 -2.92 21.14 -16.48
N PRO A 304 -3.90 20.59 -17.23
CA PRO A 304 -3.69 20.22 -18.63
C PRO A 304 -3.32 21.40 -19.55
N ARG A 305 -3.66 22.63 -19.15
CA ARG A 305 -3.35 23.84 -19.92
C ARG A 305 -1.97 24.44 -19.62
N THR A 306 -1.60 24.48 -18.31
CA THR A 306 -0.40 25.21 -17.86
C THR A 306 0.77 24.31 -17.55
N TRP A 307 0.55 22.99 -17.49
CA TRP A 307 1.53 21.94 -17.15
C TRP A 307 2.15 22.12 -15.74
N ARG A 308 1.51 22.90 -14.88
CA ARG A 308 1.90 23.09 -13.47
C ARG A 308 1.05 22.21 -12.57
N LYS A 309 1.56 21.86 -11.40
CA LYS A 309 0.78 21.12 -10.40
C LYS A 309 -0.58 21.78 -10.17
N SER A 310 -1.63 21.00 -10.28
CA SER A 310 -2.99 21.47 -10.00
C SER A 310 -3.14 21.78 -8.52
N ARG A 311 -3.89 22.83 -8.20
CA ARG A 311 -4.34 23.10 -6.83
C ARG A 311 -5.55 22.24 -6.44
N ASN A 312 -6.19 21.61 -7.41
CA ASN A 312 -7.32 20.70 -7.18
C ASN A 312 -6.78 19.31 -6.81
N VAL A 313 -6.43 19.13 -5.54
CA VAL A 313 -6.01 17.86 -4.96
C VAL A 313 -7.25 17.10 -4.50
N ARG A 314 -7.36 15.84 -4.89
CA ARG A 314 -8.42 14.95 -4.39
C ARG A 314 -7.83 13.82 -3.55
N TYR A 315 -8.56 13.45 -2.53
CA TYR A 315 -8.24 12.32 -1.67
C TYR A 315 -9.17 11.16 -2.02
N ARG A 316 -8.62 9.99 -2.21
CA ARG A 316 -9.33 8.77 -2.59
C ARG A 316 -8.99 7.66 -1.58
N LEU A 317 -10.00 6.94 -1.11
CA LEU A 317 -9.79 5.70 -0.35
C LEU A 317 -9.20 4.66 -1.30
N CYS A 318 -7.90 4.45 -1.26
CA CYS A 318 -7.17 3.57 -2.18
C CYS A 318 -7.02 2.13 -1.65
N ASP A 319 -7.27 1.91 -0.38
CA ASP A 319 -7.27 0.59 0.25
C ASP A 319 -8.61 -0.12 -0.02
N ASN A 320 -8.56 -1.17 -0.82
CA ASN A 320 -9.76 -1.92 -1.21
C ASN A 320 -10.40 -2.65 -0.01
N TYR A 321 -9.59 -3.23 0.86
CA TYR A 321 -10.11 -3.90 2.05
C TYR A 321 -10.78 -2.90 3.01
N ALA A 322 -10.18 -1.75 3.25
CA ALA A 322 -10.80 -0.72 4.07
C ALA A 322 -12.14 -0.25 3.48
N ARG A 323 -12.21 -0.03 2.15
CA ARG A 323 -13.45 0.31 1.46
C ARG A 323 -14.52 -0.75 1.67
N PHE A 324 -14.16 -2.02 1.47
CA PHE A 324 -15.07 -3.16 1.62
C PHE A 324 -15.55 -3.30 3.05
N TYR A 325 -14.64 -3.23 4.02
CA TYR A 325 -14.95 -3.34 5.44
C TYR A 325 -15.93 -2.24 5.90
N LEU A 326 -15.60 -0.98 5.64
CA LEU A 326 -16.42 0.16 6.03
C LEU A 326 -17.81 0.15 5.37
N LYS A 327 -17.92 -0.44 4.19
CA LYS A 327 -19.19 -0.51 3.45
C LYS A 327 -20.07 -1.68 3.85
N TYR A 328 -19.50 -2.86 4.07
CA TYR A 328 -20.25 -4.10 4.21
C TYR A 328 -20.06 -4.85 5.52
N VAL A 329 -18.86 -4.76 6.13
CA VAL A 329 -18.57 -5.49 7.36
C VAL A 329 -18.95 -4.66 8.58
N GLU A 330 -18.46 -3.44 8.68
CA GLU A 330 -18.69 -2.56 9.84
C GLU A 330 -20.17 -2.35 10.16
N PRO A 331 -21.06 -2.04 9.18
CA PRO A 331 -22.50 -1.84 9.46
C PRO A 331 -23.22 -3.10 9.89
N ASN A 332 -22.68 -4.28 9.63
CA ASN A 332 -23.34 -5.58 9.83
C ASN A 332 -22.63 -6.45 10.88
N ILE A 333 -21.78 -5.87 11.75
CA ILE A 333 -20.96 -6.63 12.71
C ILE A 333 -21.82 -7.57 13.58
N GLU A 334 -22.94 -7.10 14.11
CA GLU A 334 -23.84 -7.90 14.97
C GLU A 334 -24.47 -9.05 14.19
N GLU A 335 -24.93 -8.77 12.97
CA GLU A 335 -25.56 -9.78 12.11
C GLU A 335 -24.57 -10.85 11.64
N ILE A 336 -23.31 -10.45 11.40
CA ILE A 336 -22.22 -11.39 11.09
C ILE A 336 -21.92 -12.28 12.31
N ARG A 337 -21.90 -11.73 13.52
CA ARG A 337 -21.70 -12.49 14.75
C ARG A 337 -22.82 -13.49 15.02
N ASP A 338 -24.03 -13.11 14.65
CA ASP A 338 -25.23 -13.96 14.77
C ASP A 338 -25.34 -15.02 13.66
N GLY A 339 -24.38 -15.07 12.70
CA GLY A 339 -24.36 -16.03 11.61
C GLY A 339 -25.37 -15.76 10.49
N LYS A 340 -26.00 -14.58 10.45
CA LYS A 340 -27.05 -14.27 9.44
C LYS A 340 -26.52 -14.21 8.00
N PHE A 341 -25.20 -14.02 7.82
CA PHE A 341 -24.57 -13.98 6.51
C PHE A 341 -24.20 -15.36 5.94
N GLU A 342 -24.48 -16.45 6.63
CA GLU A 342 -24.13 -17.81 6.17
C GLU A 342 -24.82 -18.15 4.84
N PHE A 343 -26.05 -17.66 4.64
CA PHE A 343 -26.87 -17.94 3.46
C PHE A 343 -27.10 -16.72 2.54
N GLU A 344 -26.55 -15.56 2.88
CA GLU A 344 -26.71 -14.35 2.07
C GLU A 344 -25.98 -14.46 0.73
N GLN A 345 -26.63 -13.93 -0.31
CA GLN A 345 -26.01 -13.82 -1.63
C GLN A 345 -25.11 -12.58 -1.67
N ILE A 346 -23.81 -12.77 -1.45
CA ILE A 346 -22.84 -11.67 -1.36
C ILE A 346 -22.94 -10.67 -2.54
N PRO A 347 -23.08 -11.10 -3.81
CA PRO A 347 -23.24 -10.18 -4.95
C PRO A 347 -24.56 -9.39 -4.97
N GLU A 348 -25.55 -9.73 -4.12
CA GLU A 348 -26.82 -9.03 -4.00
C GLU A 348 -26.80 -7.92 -2.94
N LEU A 349 -25.70 -7.76 -2.21
CA LEU A 349 -25.53 -6.69 -1.25
C LEU A 349 -25.73 -5.31 -1.90
N LYS A 350 -26.37 -4.41 -1.17
CA LYS A 350 -26.73 -3.07 -1.64
C LYS A 350 -25.53 -2.32 -2.22
N ASN A 351 -25.68 -1.84 -3.46
CA ASN A 351 -24.65 -1.11 -4.21
C ASN A 351 -23.40 -1.95 -4.56
N TRP A 352 -23.50 -3.28 -4.57
CA TRP A 352 -22.38 -4.18 -4.88
C TRP A 352 -21.64 -3.79 -6.16
N GLN A 353 -22.37 -3.64 -7.28
CA GLN A 353 -21.73 -3.32 -8.57
C GLN A 353 -20.98 -1.99 -8.54
N THR A 354 -21.52 -0.98 -7.83
CA THR A 354 -20.85 0.33 -7.70
C THR A 354 -19.57 0.22 -6.88
N ILE A 355 -19.62 -0.44 -5.73
CA ILE A 355 -18.46 -0.58 -4.84
C ILE A 355 -17.36 -1.43 -5.49
N MET A 356 -17.75 -2.52 -6.14
CA MET A 356 -16.79 -3.39 -6.84
C MET A 356 -16.22 -2.70 -8.09
N GLY A 357 -16.98 -1.80 -8.73
CA GLY A 357 -16.48 -0.92 -9.79
C GLY A 357 -15.39 0.03 -9.27
N LEU A 358 -15.66 0.73 -8.17
CA LEU A 358 -14.68 1.61 -7.52
C LEU A 358 -13.44 0.84 -7.02
N ALA A 359 -13.62 -0.38 -6.54
CA ALA A 359 -12.50 -1.23 -6.13
C ALA A 359 -11.67 -1.70 -7.32
N PHE A 360 -12.30 -1.98 -8.46
CA PHE A 360 -11.60 -2.30 -9.70
C PHE A 360 -10.82 -1.09 -10.24
N GLU A 361 -11.42 0.11 -10.23
CA GLU A 361 -10.68 1.35 -10.54
C GLU A 361 -9.46 1.52 -9.63
N ASN A 362 -9.60 1.25 -8.32
CA ASN A 362 -8.47 1.28 -7.40
C ASN A 362 -7.37 0.27 -7.75
N LEU A 363 -7.71 -0.96 -8.16
CA LEU A 363 -6.72 -1.94 -8.59
C LEU A 363 -5.90 -1.41 -9.75
N VAL A 364 -6.54 -0.77 -10.73
CA VAL A 364 -5.84 -0.14 -11.86
C VAL A 364 -4.99 1.04 -11.41
N LEU A 365 -5.55 1.94 -10.60
CA LEU A 365 -4.87 3.15 -10.13
C LEU A 365 -3.68 2.86 -9.21
N ASN A 366 -3.77 1.82 -8.38
CA ASN A 366 -2.67 1.42 -7.50
C ASN A 366 -1.52 0.75 -8.26
N HIS A 367 -1.81 0.20 -9.46
CA HIS A 367 -0.88 -0.58 -10.29
C HIS A 367 -0.57 0.08 -11.65
N VAL A 368 -0.72 1.41 -11.79
CA VAL A 368 -0.53 2.13 -13.07
C VAL A 368 0.79 1.78 -13.75
N LEU A 369 1.86 1.61 -12.97
CA LEU A 369 3.19 1.30 -13.53
C LEU A 369 3.26 -0.10 -14.15
N ASP A 370 2.43 -1.04 -13.70
CA ASP A 370 2.39 -2.39 -14.24
C ASP A 370 1.81 -2.38 -15.67
N PHE A 371 0.92 -1.43 -15.98
CA PHE A 371 0.31 -1.25 -17.30
C PHE A 371 1.16 -0.48 -18.29
N LYS A 372 2.38 -0.10 -17.94
CA LYS A 372 3.24 0.77 -18.77
C LYS A 372 3.41 0.27 -20.20
N ASP A 373 3.72 -1.01 -20.34
CA ASP A 373 3.92 -1.63 -21.68
C ASP A 373 2.59 -1.81 -22.41
N ALA A 374 1.54 -2.27 -21.72
CA ALA A 374 0.22 -2.47 -22.30
C ALA A 374 -0.45 -1.16 -22.76
N LEU A 375 -0.11 -0.04 -22.14
CA LEU A 375 -0.56 1.30 -22.54
C LEU A 375 0.39 2.00 -23.52
N HIS A 376 1.43 1.30 -23.99
CA HIS A 376 2.44 1.84 -24.93
C HIS A 376 3.15 3.10 -24.43
N LEU A 377 3.41 3.18 -23.10
CA LEU A 377 4.15 4.31 -22.52
C LEU A 377 5.64 4.27 -22.85
N GLY A 378 6.19 3.09 -23.17
CA GLY A 378 7.60 2.90 -23.52
C GLY A 378 8.54 3.45 -22.44
N GLY A 379 9.55 4.23 -22.85
CA GLY A 379 10.50 4.94 -21.99
C GLY A 379 10.01 6.29 -21.45
N ALA A 380 8.76 6.69 -21.71
CA ALA A 380 8.24 7.99 -21.31
C ALA A 380 8.30 8.20 -19.79
N GLN A 381 8.78 9.36 -19.39
CA GLN A 381 8.77 9.76 -17.97
C GLN A 381 7.36 10.19 -17.57
N ILE A 382 6.75 9.44 -16.67
CA ILE A 382 5.44 9.80 -16.10
C ILE A 382 5.63 10.95 -15.11
N ARG A 383 5.00 12.09 -15.41
CA ARG A 383 4.98 13.29 -14.55
C ARG A 383 3.86 13.26 -13.54
N ALA A 384 2.70 12.71 -13.92
CA ALA A 384 1.56 12.47 -13.05
C ALA A 384 0.71 11.34 -13.64
N ALA A 385 0.07 10.59 -12.75
CA ALA A 385 -0.90 9.56 -13.09
C ALA A 385 -1.94 9.49 -11.97
N ALA A 386 -3.15 9.97 -12.25
CA ALA A 386 -4.22 10.03 -11.25
C ALA A 386 -5.58 10.23 -11.94
N PRO A 387 -6.70 9.99 -11.23
CA PRO A 387 -8.01 10.41 -11.70
C PRO A 387 -8.06 11.92 -11.90
N PHE A 388 -8.78 12.35 -12.93
CA PHE A 388 -8.99 13.77 -13.19
C PHE A 388 -10.47 14.10 -13.19
N SER A 389 -10.86 15.13 -12.44
CA SER A 389 -12.21 15.66 -12.50
C SER A 389 -12.22 17.19 -12.55
N LYS A 390 -13.12 17.71 -13.36
CA LYS A 390 -13.42 19.14 -13.47
C LYS A 390 -14.91 19.34 -13.29
N SER A 391 -15.30 20.18 -12.37
CA SER A 391 -16.69 20.53 -12.09
C SER A 391 -17.16 21.72 -12.92
N GLY A 392 -18.51 21.93 -13.02
CA GLY A 392 -19.14 23.06 -13.68
C GLY A 392 -19.54 22.79 -15.13
N LYS A 393 -19.85 23.87 -15.88
CA LYS A 393 -20.27 23.76 -17.30
C LYS A 393 -19.13 23.14 -18.14
N GLY A 394 -19.41 22.00 -18.77
CA GLY A 394 -18.39 21.18 -19.43
C GLY A 394 -17.52 20.40 -18.44
N GLY A 395 -18.14 19.93 -17.33
CA GLY A 395 -17.50 19.03 -16.38
C GLY A 395 -17.04 17.74 -17.04
N VAL A 396 -15.91 17.19 -16.59
CA VAL A 396 -15.38 15.93 -17.10
C VAL A 396 -14.77 15.13 -15.95
N GLN A 397 -14.99 13.83 -16.02
CA GLN A 397 -14.33 12.86 -15.13
C GLN A 397 -13.58 11.85 -16.01
N ILE A 398 -12.29 11.65 -15.74
CA ILE A 398 -11.41 10.68 -16.39
C ILE A 398 -10.92 9.75 -15.30
N ASP A 399 -11.07 8.45 -15.48
CA ASP A 399 -10.73 7.46 -14.46
C ASP A 399 -9.22 7.41 -14.22
N LEU A 400 -8.41 7.54 -15.28
CA LEU A 400 -6.95 7.66 -15.18
C LEU A 400 -6.41 8.59 -16.27
N LEU A 401 -5.84 9.71 -15.86
CA LEU A 401 -5.07 10.61 -16.68
C LEU A 401 -3.59 10.43 -16.40
N ILE A 402 -2.84 9.91 -17.39
CA ILE A 402 -1.37 9.82 -17.31
C ILE A 402 -0.78 10.96 -18.12
N GLN A 403 0.15 11.68 -17.54
CA GLN A 403 0.81 12.84 -18.13
C GLN A 403 2.32 12.59 -18.19
N THR A 404 2.85 12.64 -19.42
CA THR A 404 4.29 12.53 -19.72
C THR A 404 4.80 13.87 -20.26
N ASP A 405 6.04 13.94 -20.69
CA ASP A 405 6.62 15.18 -21.24
C ASP A 405 6.00 15.58 -22.60
N ASP A 406 5.48 14.62 -23.35
CA ASP A 406 5.05 14.78 -24.73
C ASP A 406 3.60 14.36 -25.01
N ALA A 407 2.97 13.64 -24.06
CA ALA A 407 1.63 13.10 -24.24
C ALA A 407 0.78 13.12 -22.98
N MET A 408 -0.54 13.11 -23.21
CA MET A 408 -1.55 12.80 -22.20
C MET A 408 -2.28 11.52 -22.60
N TYR A 409 -2.38 10.57 -21.68
CA TYR A 409 -3.12 9.34 -21.88
C TYR A 409 -4.45 9.45 -21.13
N VAL A 410 -5.54 9.42 -21.86
CA VAL A 410 -6.91 9.37 -21.34
C VAL A 410 -7.32 7.91 -21.29
N VAL A 411 -7.32 7.33 -20.11
CA VAL A 411 -7.60 5.91 -19.92
C VAL A 411 -8.91 5.75 -19.16
N GLU A 412 -9.81 5.00 -19.75
CA GLU A 412 -11.09 4.60 -19.15
C GLU A 412 -10.94 3.23 -18.49
N VAL A 413 -11.55 3.04 -17.34
CA VAL A 413 -11.56 1.78 -16.61
C VAL A 413 -12.98 1.24 -16.56
N LYS A 414 -13.23 0.09 -17.18
CA LYS A 414 -14.59 -0.47 -17.31
C LYS A 414 -14.66 -1.91 -16.83
N ARG A 415 -15.62 -2.14 -15.94
CA ARG A 415 -16.01 -3.47 -15.49
C ARG A 415 -17.46 -3.74 -15.84
N ARG A 416 -17.70 -4.38 -16.98
CA ARG A 416 -19.04 -4.69 -17.52
C ARG A 416 -18.99 -5.98 -18.31
N LYS A 417 -20.10 -6.77 -18.28
CA LYS A 417 -20.22 -7.98 -19.10
C LYS A 417 -19.97 -7.69 -20.58
N GLN A 418 -20.53 -6.59 -21.09
CA GLN A 418 -20.35 -6.16 -22.48
C GLN A 418 -20.10 -4.65 -22.53
N ILE A 419 -19.11 -4.24 -23.32
CA ILE A 419 -18.71 -2.86 -23.56
C ILE A 419 -18.98 -2.58 -25.04
N ASP A 420 -19.97 -1.74 -25.29
CA ASP A 420 -20.41 -1.37 -26.63
C ASP A 420 -19.73 -0.11 -27.20
N ALA A 421 -20.15 0.30 -28.41
CA ALA A 421 -19.57 1.46 -29.08
C ALA A 421 -19.77 2.80 -28.38
N GLY A 422 -20.72 2.89 -27.43
CA GLY A 422 -20.96 4.11 -26.65
C GLY A 422 -19.73 4.58 -25.87
N ILE A 423 -18.80 3.67 -25.54
CA ILE A 423 -17.53 4.04 -24.91
C ILE A 423 -16.69 4.98 -25.78
N ILE A 424 -16.80 4.89 -27.12
CA ILE A 424 -16.07 5.76 -28.04
C ILE A 424 -16.55 7.20 -27.88
N ASP A 425 -17.85 7.40 -27.82
CA ASP A 425 -18.43 8.74 -27.68
C ASP A 425 -18.19 9.31 -26.28
N GLU A 426 -18.24 8.48 -25.25
CA GLU A 426 -17.88 8.85 -23.89
C GLU A 426 -16.42 9.39 -23.84
N VAL A 427 -15.47 8.67 -24.43
CA VAL A 427 -14.06 9.09 -24.41
C VAL A 427 -13.80 10.28 -25.34
N LYS A 428 -14.52 10.40 -26.48
CA LYS A 428 -14.46 11.60 -27.34
C LYS A 428 -14.86 12.86 -26.59
N GLU A 429 -15.95 12.79 -25.81
CA GLU A 429 -16.42 13.91 -25.00
C GLU A 429 -15.38 14.29 -23.95
N LYS A 430 -14.81 13.30 -23.24
CA LYS A 430 -13.75 13.52 -22.25
C LYS A 430 -12.51 14.16 -22.86
N VAL A 431 -12.05 13.67 -24.01
CA VAL A 431 -10.93 14.24 -24.77
C VAL A 431 -11.23 15.66 -25.23
N GLY A 432 -12.46 15.92 -25.73
CA GLY A 432 -12.90 17.25 -26.17
C GLY A 432 -12.94 18.29 -25.05
N ALA A 433 -13.21 17.86 -23.82
CA ALA A 433 -13.22 18.73 -22.64
C ALA A 433 -11.81 19.05 -22.10
N LEU A 434 -10.79 18.28 -22.51
CA LEU A 434 -9.41 18.52 -22.12
C LEU A 434 -8.76 19.60 -23.00
N ARG A 435 -8.21 20.63 -22.35
CA ARG A 435 -7.36 21.63 -23.02
C ARG A 435 -5.91 21.16 -22.88
N LYS A 436 -5.26 20.87 -24.01
CA LYS A 436 -3.86 20.42 -24.01
C LYS A 436 -2.89 21.56 -24.38
N PRO A 437 -1.63 21.56 -23.91
CA PRO A 437 -0.57 22.43 -24.40
C PRO A 437 -0.29 22.19 -25.90
N ARG A 438 0.30 23.18 -26.55
CA ARG A 438 0.77 22.99 -27.95
C ARG A 438 1.87 21.91 -27.98
N GLY A 439 1.85 21.09 -29.02
CA GLY A 439 2.84 20.02 -29.21
C GLY A 439 2.54 18.71 -28.41
N MET A 440 1.59 18.70 -27.49
CA MET A 440 1.21 17.49 -26.76
C MET A 440 0.31 16.58 -27.57
N SER A 441 0.58 15.28 -27.55
CA SER A 441 -0.31 14.25 -28.10
C SER A 441 -1.37 13.84 -27.08
N ILE A 442 -2.53 13.37 -27.55
CA ILE A 442 -3.51 12.67 -26.70
C ILE A 442 -3.58 11.22 -27.18
N ARG A 443 -3.34 10.29 -26.25
CA ARG A 443 -3.50 8.85 -26.41
C ARG A 443 -4.72 8.38 -25.65
N LYS A 444 -5.45 7.43 -26.18
CA LYS A 444 -6.72 6.94 -25.63
C LYS A 444 -6.58 5.46 -25.32
N GLY A 445 -6.90 5.08 -24.10
CA GLY A 445 -6.85 3.69 -23.67
C GLY A 445 -8.11 3.26 -22.95
N VAL A 446 -8.35 1.95 -22.94
CA VAL A 446 -9.36 1.31 -22.10
C VAL A 446 -8.71 0.14 -21.40
N ILE A 447 -8.81 0.10 -20.07
CA ILE A 447 -8.51 -1.08 -19.27
C ILE A 447 -9.84 -1.69 -18.83
N TYR A 448 -10.08 -2.94 -19.16
CA TYR A 448 -11.42 -3.50 -19.01
C TYR A 448 -11.46 -4.94 -18.51
N GLU A 449 -12.56 -5.26 -17.81
CA GLU A 449 -13.04 -6.61 -17.54
C GLU A 449 -14.37 -6.80 -18.27
N GLY A 450 -14.49 -7.90 -19.04
CA GLY A 450 -15.65 -8.27 -19.83
C GLY A 450 -15.35 -8.34 -21.32
N GLU A 451 -16.39 -8.24 -22.15
CA GLU A 451 -16.27 -8.39 -23.60
C GLU A 451 -16.40 -7.03 -24.31
N LEU A 452 -15.42 -6.73 -25.18
CA LEU A 452 -15.52 -5.60 -26.08
C LEU A 452 -16.30 -6.01 -27.35
N SER A 453 -17.27 -5.18 -27.72
CA SER A 453 -17.98 -5.39 -28.98
C SER A 453 -17.04 -5.32 -30.20
N PRO A 454 -17.36 -6.06 -31.28
CA PRO A 454 -16.56 -6.01 -32.51
C PRO A 454 -16.44 -4.61 -33.11
N SER A 455 -17.44 -3.75 -32.90
CA SER A 455 -17.41 -2.34 -33.34
C SER A 455 -16.33 -1.53 -32.63
N VAL A 456 -16.13 -1.71 -31.34
CA VAL A 456 -15.04 -1.04 -30.58
C VAL A 456 -13.68 -1.51 -31.07
N LYS A 457 -13.49 -2.84 -31.21
CA LYS A 457 -12.21 -3.42 -31.67
C LYS A 457 -11.80 -2.93 -33.06
N ARG A 458 -12.78 -2.85 -33.99
CA ARG A 458 -12.55 -2.43 -35.39
C ARG A 458 -12.50 -0.91 -35.60
N SER A 459 -12.90 -0.11 -34.61
CA SER A 459 -12.97 1.36 -34.77
C SER A 459 -11.62 2.02 -34.99
N GLY A 460 -10.52 1.41 -34.54
CA GLY A 460 -9.19 2.04 -34.53
C GLY A 460 -9.10 3.32 -33.68
N TYR A 461 -10.12 3.61 -32.87
CA TYR A 461 -10.18 4.85 -32.09
C TYR A 461 -9.24 4.85 -30.89
N PHE A 462 -9.07 3.70 -30.23
CA PHE A 462 -8.23 3.55 -29.05
C PHE A 462 -6.80 3.17 -29.44
N ASP A 463 -5.83 3.82 -28.82
CA ASP A 463 -4.41 3.50 -28.97
C ASP A 463 -4.04 2.22 -28.18
N ALA A 464 -4.78 1.92 -27.09
CA ALA A 464 -4.62 0.71 -26.28
C ALA A 464 -5.95 0.16 -25.79
N LEU A 465 -6.15 -1.16 -25.90
CA LEU A 465 -7.29 -1.91 -25.37
C LEU A 465 -6.73 -3.03 -24.49
N VAL A 466 -6.73 -2.84 -23.18
CA VAL A 466 -6.10 -3.75 -22.22
C VAL A 466 -7.17 -4.60 -21.55
N ASP A 467 -7.23 -5.87 -21.92
CA ASP A 467 -7.99 -6.89 -21.23
C ASP A 467 -7.28 -7.27 -19.92
N ILE A 468 -7.88 -6.96 -18.78
CA ILE A 468 -7.26 -7.16 -17.48
C ILE A 468 -7.00 -8.66 -17.20
N GLY A 469 -7.86 -9.54 -17.69
CA GLY A 469 -7.69 -10.99 -17.49
C GLY A 469 -6.49 -11.55 -18.23
N ARG A 470 -6.28 -11.11 -19.47
CA ARG A 470 -5.10 -11.46 -20.25
C ARG A 470 -3.84 -10.87 -19.63
N PHE A 471 -3.92 -9.59 -19.23
CA PHE A 471 -2.82 -8.91 -18.57
C PHE A 471 -2.36 -9.63 -17.30
N MET A 472 -3.29 -9.98 -16.41
CA MET A 472 -3.00 -10.68 -15.15
C MET A 472 -2.40 -12.07 -15.35
N ARG A 473 -2.69 -12.74 -16.48
CA ARG A 473 -2.09 -14.03 -16.85
C ARG A 473 -0.76 -13.89 -17.63
N GLY A 474 -0.22 -12.66 -17.73
CA GLY A 474 1.05 -12.41 -18.44
C GLY A 474 0.93 -12.45 -19.96
N MET A 475 -0.28 -12.52 -20.49
CA MET A 475 -0.55 -12.44 -21.93
C MET A 475 -0.62 -10.95 -22.33
N ARG A 476 0.52 -10.39 -22.66
CA ARG A 476 0.66 -8.97 -23.04
C ARG A 476 0.32 -8.72 -24.49
#